data_50f1901144679b3eb6ee35044cf15a5b
#
_entry.id   50f1901144679b3eb6ee35044cf15a5b
#
_cell.length_a   1.000
_cell.length_b   1.000
_cell.length_c   1.000
_cell.angle_alpha   90.00
_cell.angle_beta   90.00
_cell.angle_gamma   90.00
#
_symmetry.space_group_name_H-M   'P 1'
#
loop_
_entity.id
_entity.type
_entity.pdbx_description
1 polymer ?
#
loop_
_entity_poly.entity_id
_entity_poly.type
_entity_poly.pdbx_seq_one_letter_code
_entity_poly.pdbx_strand_id
1 'polypeptide(L)'
;MTDPTPPLPTAGPDTDRPERQHWPWWPLLPLYPYGRRRTLVRELLPDRLWSFEQLQGVWYVAVPIRMSVLRLREGLMLYAPVAPTAEVLDALRGLEQRHGPVCTIVLPTSSGLEHKLPVPAMARAFPEATVWVTPKQWSFPLRLPLAWLGFPARRTRVLLEEGLPHADQLDWLPLGPLDLGLGTFLEIACLDRSSGTLLLTDALVAIAPEPPALFDLDPTPLLFHARERGDEPLLDDPECRRRGWRRLVLFANYLRPEPLDVPPLMEVLRHALAPGCRSPRSHFGLYPFRWRAGWEQQADALMAADLSPRVAAVLERLVFPRQRHALVAWLRQLAALGELRWLVPAHYEAPVPISSHRLCRLADELEERAWAPDGGPWEFLSRIDRALVDLGVVPGPR
;
A
#
# COMPACT_ATOMS: atom_id res chain seq x y z
N MET A 1 -6.05 -4.54 -37.36
CA MET A 1 -5.79 -3.23 -36.74
C MET A 1 -7.10 -2.84 -36.04
N THR A 2 -7.21 -3.17 -34.77
CA THR A 2 -8.34 -2.81 -33.91
C THR A 2 -7.98 -1.50 -33.25
N ASP A 3 -8.83 -0.52 -33.44
CA ASP A 3 -8.76 0.82 -32.88
C ASP A 3 -8.66 0.72 -31.33
N PRO A 4 -7.73 1.41 -30.65
CA PRO A 4 -7.64 1.34 -29.21
C PRO A 4 -8.88 1.99 -28.59
N THR A 5 -9.61 1.22 -27.81
CA THR A 5 -10.72 1.70 -26.98
C THR A 5 -10.24 2.92 -26.18
N PRO A 6 -10.97 4.03 -26.15
CA PRO A 6 -10.57 5.22 -25.41
C PRO A 6 -10.42 4.86 -23.92
N PRO A 7 -9.36 5.35 -23.25
CA PRO A 7 -9.20 5.15 -21.82
C PRO A 7 -10.43 5.66 -21.08
N LEU A 8 -10.79 4.98 -19.98
CA LEU A 8 -11.82 5.48 -19.06
C LEU A 8 -11.52 6.96 -18.73
N PRO A 9 -12.53 7.82 -18.64
CA PRO A 9 -12.30 9.24 -18.45
C PRO A 9 -11.43 9.48 -17.23
N THR A 10 -10.18 9.85 -17.50
CA THR A 10 -9.33 10.51 -16.51
C THR A 10 -10.13 11.68 -15.95
N ALA A 11 -10.13 11.81 -14.63
CA ALA A 11 -10.85 12.85 -13.90
C ALA A 11 -10.85 14.18 -14.66
N GLY A 12 -11.99 14.52 -15.29
CA GLY A 12 -12.17 15.83 -15.92
C GLY A 12 -12.28 16.93 -14.86
N PRO A 13 -12.14 18.21 -15.22
CA PRO A 13 -12.15 19.35 -14.30
C PRO A 13 -13.40 19.44 -13.40
N ASP A 14 -14.48 18.73 -13.73
CA ASP A 14 -15.74 18.71 -12.95
C ASP A 14 -15.74 17.66 -11.82
N THR A 15 -14.65 16.87 -11.64
CA THR A 15 -14.55 15.84 -10.61
C THR A 15 -13.97 16.35 -9.29
N ASP A 16 -13.51 17.59 -9.21
CA ASP A 16 -12.94 18.17 -7.99
C ASP A 16 -14.02 18.70 -7.03
N ARG A 17 -14.95 17.81 -6.62
CA ARG A 17 -15.97 18.10 -5.60
C ARG A 17 -15.54 17.54 -4.26
N PRO A 18 -15.08 18.39 -3.31
CA PRO A 18 -14.57 17.94 -2.00
C PRO A 18 -15.54 17.03 -1.24
N GLU A 19 -16.83 17.28 -1.33
CA GLU A 19 -17.88 16.48 -0.69
C GLU A 19 -17.92 15.03 -1.20
N ARG A 20 -17.55 14.78 -2.45
CA ARG A 20 -17.51 13.43 -3.05
C ARG A 20 -16.28 12.62 -2.64
N GLN A 21 -15.28 13.28 -2.06
CA GLN A 21 -14.00 12.71 -1.63
C GLN A 21 -13.94 12.56 -0.10
N HIS A 22 -15.02 12.85 0.62
CA HIS A 22 -15.06 12.83 2.07
C HIS A 22 -14.89 11.43 2.66
N TRP A 23 -14.02 11.34 3.70
CA TRP A 23 -13.80 10.16 4.50
C TRP A 23 -13.85 10.53 6.00
N PRO A 24 -14.85 10.05 6.77
CA PRO A 24 -15.15 10.57 8.11
C PRO A 24 -14.16 10.15 9.23
N TRP A 25 -13.32 9.15 8.97
CA TRP A 25 -12.47 8.56 10.01
C TRP A 25 -11.17 9.32 10.31
N TRP A 26 -10.87 10.36 9.56
CA TRP A 26 -9.63 11.13 9.73
C TRP A 26 -9.44 11.78 11.12
N PRO A 27 -10.48 12.21 11.87
CA PRO A 27 -10.28 12.80 13.21
C PRO A 27 -9.78 11.79 14.23
N LEU A 28 -10.12 10.49 14.06
CA LEU A 28 -9.70 9.41 14.94
C LEU A 28 -8.32 8.86 14.57
N LEU A 29 -7.98 8.95 13.29
CA LEU A 29 -6.72 8.49 12.71
C LEU A 29 -6.21 9.60 11.79
N PRO A 30 -5.24 10.44 12.25
CA PRO A 30 -4.75 11.59 11.49
C PRO A 30 -3.87 11.13 10.30
N LEU A 31 -4.47 10.31 9.45
CA LEU A 31 -3.84 9.77 8.26
C LEU A 31 -4.03 10.73 7.08
N TYR A 32 -2.92 11.06 6.42
CA TYR A 32 -2.98 11.81 5.18
C TYR A 32 -3.78 11.03 4.11
N PRO A 33 -4.58 11.65 3.28
CA PRO A 33 -4.87 13.08 3.14
C PRO A 33 -6.02 13.59 4.04
N TYR A 34 -6.11 13.12 5.24
CA TYR A 34 -7.10 13.51 6.25
C TYR A 34 -8.54 13.20 5.79
N GLY A 35 -9.44 14.16 5.81
CA GLY A 35 -10.85 13.98 5.45
C GLY A 35 -11.16 13.93 3.95
N ARG A 36 -10.18 14.12 3.07
CA ARG A 36 -10.40 14.22 1.61
C ARG A 36 -9.51 13.23 0.87
N ARG A 37 -10.11 12.20 0.28
CA ARG A 37 -9.41 11.15 -0.47
C ARG A 37 -9.79 11.17 -1.94
N ARG A 38 -8.86 11.59 -2.79
CA ARG A 38 -8.98 11.52 -4.26
C ARG A 38 -8.64 10.12 -4.73
N THR A 39 -9.32 9.66 -5.76
CA THR A 39 -9.16 8.30 -6.27
C THR A 39 -8.76 8.33 -7.74
N LEU A 40 -7.65 7.67 -8.06
CA LEU A 40 -7.29 7.35 -9.44
C LEU A 40 -7.85 5.97 -9.77
N VAL A 41 -8.69 5.91 -10.81
CA VAL A 41 -9.22 4.64 -11.34
C VAL A 41 -8.52 4.34 -12.66
N ARG A 42 -7.92 3.16 -12.76
CA ARG A 42 -7.25 2.69 -13.98
C ARG A 42 -7.75 1.31 -14.36
N GLU A 43 -7.92 1.05 -15.64
CA GLU A 43 -8.07 -0.29 -16.17
C GLU A 43 -6.69 -0.88 -16.40
N LEU A 44 -6.32 -1.89 -15.60
CA LEU A 44 -5.00 -2.54 -15.67
C LEU A 44 -4.97 -3.64 -16.74
N LEU A 45 -6.06 -4.38 -16.87
CA LEU A 45 -6.25 -5.36 -17.93
C LEU A 45 -7.63 -5.17 -18.55
N PRO A 46 -7.74 -5.09 -19.87
CA PRO A 46 -8.98 -4.82 -20.58
C PRO A 46 -10.13 -5.75 -20.14
N ASP A 47 -11.24 -5.16 -19.74
CA ASP A 47 -12.48 -5.85 -19.31
C ASP A 47 -12.27 -6.91 -18.21
N ARG A 48 -11.14 -6.90 -17.50
CA ARG A 48 -10.81 -7.92 -16.50
C ARG A 48 -10.40 -7.36 -15.15
N LEU A 49 -9.52 -6.37 -15.09
CA LEU A 49 -8.94 -5.89 -13.84
C LEU A 49 -8.83 -4.36 -13.83
N TRP A 50 -9.35 -3.74 -12.78
CA TRP A 50 -9.22 -2.31 -12.51
C TRP A 50 -8.55 -2.06 -11.17
N SER A 51 -7.82 -0.96 -11.07
CA SER A 51 -7.29 -0.44 -9.81
C SER A 51 -8.03 0.82 -9.37
N PHE A 52 -8.25 0.91 -8.07
CA PHE A 52 -8.74 2.10 -7.38
C PHE A 52 -7.65 2.52 -6.41
N GLU A 53 -6.99 3.62 -6.69
CA GLU A 53 -5.79 4.04 -5.97
C GLU A 53 -6.05 5.32 -5.19
N GLN A 54 -5.61 5.34 -3.93
CA GLN A 54 -5.70 6.50 -3.04
C GLN A 54 -4.36 6.71 -2.34
N LEU A 55 -4.06 7.95 -1.95
CA LEU A 55 -2.91 8.21 -1.07
C LEU A 55 -3.27 7.90 0.37
N GLN A 56 -2.35 7.29 1.10
CA GLN A 56 -2.43 7.13 2.54
C GLN A 56 -1.06 7.24 3.19
N GLY A 57 -1.01 7.93 4.31
CA GLY A 57 0.22 8.07 5.06
C GLY A 57 0.07 8.88 6.33
N VAL A 58 1.20 9.30 6.88
CA VAL A 58 1.28 10.14 8.09
C VAL A 58 2.18 11.31 7.76
N TRP A 59 1.76 12.53 8.07
CA TRP A 59 2.59 13.74 7.89
C TRP A 59 3.23 13.88 6.52
N TYR A 60 2.45 13.76 5.44
CA TYR A 60 2.92 13.81 4.05
C TYR A 60 3.89 12.68 3.64
N VAL A 61 4.20 11.73 4.52
CA VAL A 61 4.78 10.45 4.10
C VAL A 61 3.63 9.59 3.63
N ALA A 62 3.18 9.82 2.41
CA ALA A 62 2.00 9.20 1.84
C ALA A 62 2.39 8.34 0.63
N VAL A 63 1.98 7.10 0.64
CA VAL A 63 2.18 6.15 -0.45
C VAL A 63 0.85 5.79 -1.10
N PRO A 64 0.86 5.36 -2.36
CA PRO A 64 -0.32 4.76 -2.98
C PRO A 64 -0.78 3.52 -2.22
N ILE A 65 -2.08 3.44 -1.94
CA ILE A 65 -2.77 2.22 -1.57
C ILE A 65 -3.74 1.85 -2.68
N ARG A 66 -3.93 0.56 -2.94
CA ARG A 66 -4.70 0.07 -4.08
C ARG A 66 -5.70 -1.00 -3.69
N MET A 67 -6.94 -0.81 -4.12
CA MET A 67 -7.93 -1.87 -4.24
C MET A 67 -7.92 -2.39 -5.67
N SER A 68 -7.84 -3.70 -5.84
CA SER A 68 -8.02 -4.36 -7.12
C SER A 68 -9.47 -4.80 -7.30
N VAL A 69 -10.07 -4.50 -8.44
CA VAL A 69 -11.42 -4.93 -8.82
C VAL A 69 -11.30 -5.94 -9.94
N LEU A 70 -11.57 -7.19 -9.65
CA LEU A 70 -11.44 -8.29 -10.58
C LEU A 70 -12.81 -8.76 -11.06
N ARG A 71 -12.99 -8.88 -12.38
CA ARG A 71 -14.18 -9.46 -12.98
C ARG A 71 -14.11 -10.99 -12.91
N LEU A 72 -15.14 -11.60 -12.33
CA LEU A 72 -15.37 -13.03 -12.26
C LEU A 72 -16.61 -13.40 -13.08
N ARG A 73 -16.92 -14.69 -13.16
CA ARG A 73 -18.16 -15.16 -13.84
C ARG A 73 -19.44 -14.67 -13.15
N GLU A 74 -19.39 -14.55 -11.83
CA GLU A 74 -20.53 -14.17 -10.98
C GLU A 74 -20.70 -12.66 -10.80
N GLY A 75 -19.71 -11.85 -11.23
CA GLY A 75 -19.68 -10.40 -11.05
C GLY A 75 -18.29 -9.90 -10.65
N LEU A 76 -18.22 -8.92 -9.78
CA LEU A 76 -16.98 -8.24 -9.39
C LEU A 76 -16.51 -8.67 -8.00
N MET A 77 -15.22 -8.91 -7.85
CA MET A 77 -14.53 -9.09 -6.57
C MET A 77 -13.70 -7.84 -6.27
N LEU A 78 -13.86 -7.30 -5.05
CA LEU A 78 -13.04 -6.23 -4.51
C LEU A 78 -11.95 -6.85 -3.61
N TYR A 79 -10.68 -6.71 -3.98
CA TYR A 79 -9.54 -7.20 -3.21
C TYR A 79 -8.80 -6.02 -2.59
N ALA A 80 -8.55 -6.06 -1.27
CA ALA A 80 -7.91 -5.01 -0.48
C ALA A 80 -8.64 -3.65 -0.59
N PRO A 81 -9.86 -3.48 -0.06
CA PRO A 81 -10.68 -2.28 -0.21
C PRO A 81 -9.97 -0.99 0.21
N VAL A 82 -10.26 0.10 -0.51
CA VAL A 82 -9.89 1.47 -0.15
C VAL A 82 -11.09 2.24 0.38
N ALA A 83 -10.90 3.48 0.86
CA ALA A 83 -11.98 4.29 1.42
C ALA A 83 -13.12 4.48 0.41
N PRO A 84 -14.36 4.04 0.71
CA PRO A 84 -15.50 4.11 -0.19
C PRO A 84 -16.11 5.53 -0.19
N THR A 85 -15.38 6.47 -0.78
CA THR A 85 -15.90 7.82 -1.06
C THR A 85 -17.00 7.74 -2.11
N ALA A 86 -17.80 8.79 -2.27
CA ALA A 86 -18.84 8.83 -3.30
C ALA A 86 -18.24 8.64 -4.71
N GLU A 87 -17.03 9.17 -4.94
CA GLU A 87 -16.28 8.98 -6.19
C GLU A 87 -15.97 7.49 -6.46
N VAL A 88 -15.50 6.75 -5.45
CA VAL A 88 -15.23 5.31 -5.55
C VAL A 88 -16.53 4.53 -5.81
N LEU A 89 -17.59 4.84 -5.04
CA LEU A 89 -18.85 4.11 -5.16
C LEU A 89 -19.52 4.32 -6.52
N ASP A 90 -19.46 5.52 -7.07
CA ASP A 90 -20.04 5.81 -8.39
C ASP A 90 -19.27 5.09 -9.51
N ALA A 91 -17.93 5.05 -9.42
CA ALA A 91 -17.11 4.30 -10.36
C ALA A 91 -17.37 2.79 -10.28
N LEU A 92 -17.52 2.23 -9.05
CA LEU A 92 -17.87 0.82 -8.87
C LEU A 92 -19.25 0.49 -9.42
N ARG A 93 -20.26 1.35 -9.20
CA ARG A 93 -21.58 1.17 -9.81
C ARG A 93 -21.55 1.20 -11.33
N GLY A 94 -20.70 2.06 -11.91
CA GLY A 94 -20.46 2.05 -13.35
C GLY A 94 -19.83 0.74 -13.86
N LEU A 95 -18.99 0.10 -13.07
CA LEU A 95 -18.47 -1.24 -13.38
C LEU A 95 -19.55 -2.32 -13.20
N GLU A 96 -20.38 -2.25 -12.14
CA GLU A 96 -21.48 -3.19 -11.94
C GLU A 96 -22.46 -3.22 -13.12
N GLN A 97 -22.80 -2.06 -13.67
CA GLN A 97 -23.70 -1.95 -14.82
C GLN A 97 -23.18 -2.68 -16.06
N ARG A 98 -21.86 -2.79 -16.19
CA ARG A 98 -21.20 -3.40 -17.38
C ARG A 98 -20.79 -4.85 -17.15
N HIS A 99 -20.44 -5.21 -15.94
CA HIS A 99 -19.72 -6.47 -15.65
C HIS A 99 -20.42 -7.33 -14.59
N GLY A 100 -21.59 -6.92 -14.10
CA GLY A 100 -22.33 -7.62 -13.06
C GLY A 100 -22.03 -7.11 -11.64
N PRO A 101 -22.79 -7.58 -10.65
CA PRO A 101 -22.78 -7.03 -9.30
C PRO A 101 -21.44 -7.24 -8.58
N VAL A 102 -21.14 -6.39 -7.62
CA VAL A 102 -20.10 -6.70 -6.61
C VAL A 102 -20.60 -7.84 -5.74
N CYS A 103 -20.05 -9.03 -5.94
CA CYS A 103 -20.44 -10.26 -5.25
C CYS A 103 -19.51 -10.63 -4.08
N THR A 104 -18.27 -10.12 -4.09
CA THR A 104 -17.24 -10.52 -3.11
C THR A 104 -16.37 -9.34 -2.72
N ILE A 105 -16.13 -9.19 -1.41
CA ILE A 105 -15.21 -8.21 -0.83
C ILE A 105 -14.18 -8.98 -0.01
N VAL A 106 -12.90 -8.83 -0.30
CA VAL A 106 -11.81 -9.57 0.36
C VAL A 106 -10.89 -8.63 1.10
N LEU A 107 -10.70 -8.88 2.40
CA LEU A 107 -9.62 -8.32 3.21
C LEU A 107 -8.51 -9.36 3.32
N PRO A 108 -7.47 -9.29 2.49
CA PRO A 108 -6.48 -10.35 2.34
C PRO A 108 -5.30 -10.24 3.31
N THR A 109 -5.32 -9.27 4.22
CA THR A 109 -4.27 -9.05 5.22
C THR A 109 -4.86 -8.95 6.63
N SER A 110 -4.11 -9.43 7.63
CA SER A 110 -4.54 -9.37 9.03
C SER A 110 -4.19 -8.04 9.69
N SER A 111 -3.14 -7.36 9.24
CA SER A 111 -2.52 -6.19 9.88
C SER A 111 -2.82 -4.85 9.20
N GLY A 112 -3.06 -4.83 7.91
CA GLY A 112 -3.27 -3.60 7.11
C GLY A 112 -4.52 -2.81 7.52
N LEU A 113 -4.37 -1.79 8.36
CA LEU A 113 -5.48 -0.93 8.79
C LEU A 113 -6.09 -0.14 7.63
N GLU A 114 -5.29 0.23 6.65
CA GLU A 114 -5.67 0.97 5.44
C GLU A 114 -6.73 0.24 4.62
N HIS A 115 -6.68 -1.09 4.58
CA HIS A 115 -7.64 -1.94 3.89
C HIS A 115 -8.76 -2.42 4.82
N LYS A 116 -8.51 -2.51 6.11
CA LYS A 116 -9.48 -2.99 7.11
C LYS A 116 -10.57 -1.98 7.40
N LEU A 117 -10.20 -0.72 7.66
CA LEU A 117 -11.13 0.34 8.02
C LEU A 117 -12.21 0.61 6.95
N PRO A 118 -11.91 0.51 5.64
CA PRO A 118 -12.90 0.67 4.59
C PRO A 118 -13.95 -0.44 4.51
N VAL A 119 -13.62 -1.68 4.91
CA VAL A 119 -14.47 -2.85 4.68
C VAL A 119 -15.90 -2.71 5.21
N PRO A 120 -16.15 -2.24 6.45
CA PRO A 120 -17.51 -2.12 6.94
C PRO A 120 -18.38 -1.16 6.13
N ALA A 121 -17.79 -0.04 5.68
CA ALA A 121 -18.50 0.94 4.86
C ALA A 121 -18.70 0.43 3.42
N MET A 122 -17.71 -0.23 2.83
CA MET A 122 -17.82 -0.89 1.52
C MET A 122 -18.90 -1.97 1.55
N ALA A 123 -18.90 -2.81 2.59
CA ALA A 123 -19.90 -3.85 2.78
C ALA A 123 -21.34 -3.31 2.94
N ARG A 124 -21.52 -2.12 3.51
CA ARG A 124 -22.84 -1.46 3.54
C ARG A 124 -23.27 -0.95 2.17
N ALA A 125 -22.32 -0.47 1.35
CA ALA A 125 -22.62 0.00 0.00
C ALA A 125 -23.02 -1.14 -0.96
N PHE A 126 -22.50 -2.36 -0.70
CA PHE A 126 -22.78 -3.58 -1.48
C PHE A 126 -23.36 -4.67 -0.57
N PRO A 127 -24.66 -4.59 -0.23
CA PRO A 127 -25.29 -5.46 0.77
C PRO A 127 -25.39 -6.92 0.36
N GLU A 128 -25.33 -7.24 -0.92
CA GLU A 128 -25.40 -8.60 -1.44
C GLU A 128 -24.01 -9.28 -1.47
N ALA A 129 -22.93 -8.51 -1.37
CA ALA A 129 -21.59 -9.05 -1.41
C ALA A 129 -21.24 -9.85 -0.15
N THR A 130 -20.63 -11.02 -0.32
CA THR A 130 -20.01 -11.76 0.78
C THR A 130 -18.67 -11.12 1.13
N VAL A 131 -18.43 -10.92 2.42
CA VAL A 131 -17.17 -10.37 2.93
C VAL A 131 -16.26 -11.51 3.38
N TRP A 132 -15.05 -11.58 2.84
CA TRP A 132 -14.04 -12.56 3.22
C TRP A 132 -12.87 -11.86 3.90
N VAL A 133 -12.48 -12.36 5.06
CA VAL A 133 -11.37 -11.77 5.84
C VAL A 133 -10.35 -12.84 6.17
N THR A 134 -9.09 -12.46 6.31
CA THR A 134 -8.08 -13.37 6.86
C THR A 134 -8.41 -13.74 8.30
N PRO A 135 -8.06 -14.96 8.76
CA PRO A 135 -8.09 -15.29 10.17
C PRO A 135 -7.19 -14.37 11.00
N LYS A 136 -7.40 -14.37 12.31
CA LYS A 136 -6.58 -13.60 13.28
C LYS A 136 -6.47 -12.11 12.98
N GLN A 137 -7.58 -11.47 12.59
CA GLN A 137 -7.63 -10.03 12.37
C GLN A 137 -7.10 -9.26 13.58
N TRP A 138 -6.08 -8.42 13.37
CA TRP A 138 -5.45 -7.65 14.42
C TRP A 138 -6.39 -6.57 14.97
N SER A 139 -6.51 -6.49 16.30
CA SER A 139 -7.33 -5.50 17.00
C SER A 139 -6.70 -5.13 18.37
N PHE A 140 -5.36 -5.07 18.40
CA PHE A 140 -4.61 -4.73 19.62
C PHE A 140 -5.14 -3.44 20.30
N PRO A 141 -5.19 -3.38 21.61
CA PRO A 141 -4.73 -4.37 22.60
C PRO A 141 -5.72 -5.49 22.90
N LEU A 142 -6.94 -5.42 22.40
CA LEU A 142 -8.02 -6.38 22.66
C LEU A 142 -8.30 -7.21 21.39
N ARG A 143 -8.56 -8.50 21.56
CA ARG A 143 -9.08 -9.35 20.48
C ARG A 143 -10.59 -9.13 20.37
N LEU A 144 -11.00 -8.21 19.49
CA LEU A 144 -12.40 -7.87 19.29
C LEU A 144 -13.07 -8.78 18.26
N PRO A 145 -14.31 -9.21 18.50
CA PRO A 145 -15.12 -9.89 17.47
C PRO A 145 -15.27 -9.01 16.23
N LEU A 146 -15.25 -9.59 15.04
CA LEU A 146 -15.37 -8.86 13.77
C LEU A 146 -16.62 -7.97 13.71
N ALA A 147 -17.74 -8.42 14.28
CA ALA A 147 -18.96 -7.63 14.35
C ALA A 147 -18.78 -6.31 15.12
N TRP A 148 -17.92 -6.27 16.16
CA TRP A 148 -17.62 -5.06 16.93
C TRP A 148 -16.74 -4.09 16.14
N LEU A 149 -16.00 -4.59 15.17
CA LEU A 149 -15.23 -3.81 14.21
C LEU A 149 -16.12 -3.31 13.04
N GLY A 150 -17.43 -3.58 13.09
CA GLY A 150 -18.40 -3.15 12.10
C GLY A 150 -18.57 -4.08 10.88
N PHE A 151 -17.94 -5.25 10.89
CA PHE A 151 -18.13 -6.25 9.84
C PHE A 151 -19.54 -6.87 9.90
N PRO A 152 -20.21 -7.13 8.76
CA PRO A 152 -21.56 -7.68 8.75
C PRO A 152 -21.55 -9.17 9.15
N ALA A 153 -21.96 -9.49 10.38
CA ALA A 153 -21.82 -10.82 10.99
C ALA A 153 -22.41 -11.98 10.13
N ARG A 154 -23.57 -11.75 9.46
CA ARG A 154 -24.25 -12.83 8.72
C ARG A 154 -23.58 -13.21 7.39
N ARG A 155 -22.77 -12.34 6.82
CA ARG A 155 -22.14 -12.51 5.50
C ARG A 155 -20.64 -12.28 5.50
N THR A 156 -20.01 -12.22 6.69
CA THR A 156 -18.57 -12.29 6.83
C THR A 156 -18.14 -13.74 7.01
N ARG A 157 -17.15 -14.16 6.24
CA ARG A 157 -16.53 -15.48 6.25
C ARG A 157 -15.04 -15.34 6.51
N VAL A 158 -14.45 -16.35 7.12
CA VAL A 158 -13.01 -16.39 7.39
C VAL A 158 -12.33 -17.26 6.32
N LEU A 159 -11.41 -16.66 5.58
CA LEU A 159 -10.60 -17.36 4.57
C LEU A 159 -9.83 -18.52 5.21
N LEU A 160 -9.72 -19.63 4.48
CA LEU A 160 -9.07 -20.88 4.90
C LEU A 160 -9.85 -21.67 5.96
N GLU A 161 -10.58 -21.02 6.85
CA GLU A 161 -11.37 -21.69 7.90
C GLU A 161 -12.77 -22.06 7.41
N GLU A 162 -13.43 -21.15 6.68
CA GLU A 162 -14.78 -21.36 6.13
C GLU A 162 -14.77 -21.58 4.60
N GLY A 163 -13.60 -21.75 4.01
CA GLY A 163 -13.40 -22.00 2.58
C GLY A 163 -12.61 -20.90 1.88
N LEU A 164 -12.66 -20.92 0.55
CA LEU A 164 -12.01 -19.99 -0.35
C LEU A 164 -12.99 -19.52 -1.42
N PRO A 165 -13.21 -18.21 -1.61
CA PRO A 165 -14.13 -17.73 -2.61
C PRO A 165 -13.61 -18.02 -4.03
N HIS A 166 -14.52 -18.42 -4.92
CA HIS A 166 -14.26 -18.61 -6.34
C HIS A 166 -13.05 -19.53 -6.63
N ALA A 167 -12.88 -20.61 -5.84
CA ALA A 167 -11.77 -21.54 -5.97
C ALA A 167 -11.70 -22.27 -7.32
N ASP A 168 -12.75 -22.19 -8.13
CA ASP A 168 -12.81 -22.66 -9.51
C ASP A 168 -12.20 -21.70 -10.53
N GLN A 169 -11.95 -20.43 -10.15
CA GLN A 169 -11.35 -19.37 -10.98
C GLN A 169 -10.04 -18.84 -10.40
N LEU A 170 -9.88 -18.89 -9.08
CA LEU A 170 -8.80 -18.27 -8.32
C LEU A 170 -8.02 -19.29 -7.51
N ASP A 171 -6.70 -19.09 -7.41
CA ASP A 171 -5.86 -19.77 -6.43
C ASP A 171 -5.50 -18.82 -5.29
N TRP A 172 -5.56 -19.33 -4.07
CA TRP A 172 -5.30 -18.58 -2.85
C TRP A 172 -4.12 -19.19 -2.11
N LEU A 173 -3.12 -18.38 -1.78
CA LEU A 173 -1.92 -18.87 -1.09
C LEU A 173 -1.56 -17.96 0.11
N PRO A 174 -1.67 -18.46 1.34
CA PRO A 174 -1.34 -17.69 2.53
C PRO A 174 0.18 -17.59 2.75
N LEU A 175 0.66 -16.39 3.11
CA LEU A 175 1.94 -16.15 3.76
C LEU A 175 1.70 -16.01 5.26
N GLY A 176 1.98 -17.03 6.03
CA GLY A 176 1.72 -17.08 7.46
C GLY A 176 0.61 -18.06 7.84
N PRO A 177 0.13 -18.01 9.10
CA PRO A 177 0.32 -16.96 10.11
C PRO A 177 1.74 -16.90 10.68
N LEU A 178 2.40 -15.74 10.61
CA LEU A 178 3.71 -15.50 11.19
C LEU A 178 3.52 -14.84 12.55
N ASP A 179 3.94 -15.53 13.61
CA ASP A 179 3.83 -15.00 14.98
C ASP A 179 4.91 -13.93 15.22
N LEU A 180 4.47 -12.75 15.57
CA LEU A 180 5.31 -11.59 15.87
C LEU A 180 5.30 -11.23 17.36
N GLY A 181 4.69 -12.06 18.20
CA GLY A 181 4.53 -11.78 19.64
C GLY A 181 3.31 -10.91 19.93
N LEU A 182 3.31 -9.63 19.55
CA LEU A 182 2.16 -8.73 19.71
C LEU A 182 0.96 -9.06 18.84
N GLY A 183 1.19 -9.75 17.75
CA GLY A 183 0.17 -10.09 16.77
C GLY A 183 0.71 -11.08 15.75
N THR A 184 -0.12 -11.33 14.76
CA THR A 184 0.21 -12.27 13.69
C THR A 184 0.19 -11.54 12.36
N PHE A 185 1.27 -11.66 11.59
CA PHE A 185 1.25 -11.24 10.19
C PHE A 185 0.68 -12.38 9.34
N LEU A 186 -0.30 -12.06 8.54
CA LEU A 186 -0.88 -12.96 7.56
C LEU A 186 -1.31 -12.16 6.34
N GLU A 187 -0.84 -12.57 5.19
CA GLU A 187 -1.25 -12.06 3.88
C GLU A 187 -1.69 -13.24 3.03
N ILE A 188 -2.76 -13.09 2.25
CA ILE A 188 -3.24 -14.15 1.36
C ILE A 188 -3.21 -13.65 -0.08
N ALA A 189 -2.24 -14.17 -0.84
CA ALA A 189 -2.13 -13.94 -2.27
C ALA A 189 -3.30 -14.56 -3.03
N CYS A 190 -3.72 -13.90 -4.11
CA CYS A 190 -4.77 -14.37 -5.01
C CYS A 190 -4.26 -14.38 -6.46
N LEU A 191 -4.22 -15.56 -7.08
CA LEU A 191 -3.91 -15.70 -8.51
C LEU A 191 -5.19 -15.84 -9.32
N ASP A 192 -5.46 -14.90 -10.21
CA ASP A 192 -6.43 -15.08 -11.28
C ASP A 192 -5.86 -15.97 -12.38
N ARG A 193 -6.35 -17.22 -12.47
CA ARG A 193 -5.85 -18.19 -13.45
C ARG A 193 -6.05 -17.74 -14.88
N SER A 194 -7.09 -16.99 -15.16
CA SER A 194 -7.43 -16.63 -16.55
C SER A 194 -6.47 -15.61 -17.15
N SER A 195 -5.97 -14.67 -16.33
CA SER A 195 -5.05 -13.62 -16.78
C SER A 195 -3.60 -13.85 -16.35
N GLY A 196 -3.35 -14.82 -15.46
CA GLY A 196 -2.05 -15.00 -14.84
C GLY A 196 -1.68 -13.84 -13.90
N THR A 197 -2.67 -13.19 -13.30
CA THR A 197 -2.47 -12.03 -12.45
C THR A 197 -2.44 -12.40 -10.98
N LEU A 198 -1.33 -12.10 -10.33
CA LEU A 198 -1.11 -12.30 -8.90
C LEU A 198 -1.41 -11.01 -8.13
N LEU A 199 -2.45 -11.02 -7.31
CA LEU A 199 -2.81 -9.93 -6.41
C LEU A 199 -2.15 -10.15 -5.05
N LEU A 200 -1.49 -9.12 -4.54
CA LEU A 200 -0.82 -9.08 -3.22
C LEU A 200 -1.16 -7.80 -2.47
N THR A 201 -0.83 -7.74 -1.17
CA THR A 201 -0.87 -6.50 -0.41
C THR A 201 0.54 -5.97 -0.12
N ASP A 202 1.22 -6.49 0.87
CA ASP A 202 2.37 -5.83 1.51
C ASP A 202 3.71 -6.53 1.28
N ALA A 203 3.71 -7.87 1.06
CA ALA A 203 4.94 -8.66 1.08
C ALA A 203 5.92 -8.28 -0.05
N LEU A 204 5.40 -8.02 -1.24
CA LEU A 204 6.20 -7.61 -2.40
C LEU A 204 5.73 -6.27 -2.95
N VAL A 205 6.68 -5.44 -3.32
CA VAL A 205 6.46 -4.13 -3.94
C VAL A 205 7.37 -3.95 -5.15
N ALA A 206 6.97 -3.09 -6.08
CA ALA A 206 7.84 -2.61 -7.16
C ALA A 206 7.80 -1.07 -7.15
N ILE A 207 8.96 -0.45 -7.13
CA ILE A 207 9.10 1.00 -6.96
C ILE A 207 9.75 1.58 -8.19
N ALA A 208 8.98 2.36 -8.95
CA ALA A 208 9.47 3.06 -10.13
C ALA A 208 10.31 4.28 -9.75
N PRO A 209 11.30 4.69 -10.59
CA PRO A 209 12.05 5.94 -10.40
C PRO A 209 11.18 7.20 -10.47
N GLU A 210 10.12 7.17 -11.27
CA GLU A 210 9.17 8.26 -11.43
C GLU A 210 7.98 8.12 -10.47
N PRO A 211 7.41 9.24 -9.98
CA PRO A 211 6.25 9.18 -9.11
C PRO A 211 5.02 8.61 -9.82
N PRO A 212 4.21 7.77 -9.14
CA PRO A 212 2.97 7.27 -9.70
C PRO A 212 1.99 8.38 -10.10
N ALA A 213 1.20 8.14 -11.16
CA ALA A 213 0.21 9.10 -11.69
C ALA A 213 -0.84 9.56 -10.66
N LEU A 214 -1.03 8.81 -9.58
CA LEU A 214 -1.89 9.23 -8.47
C LEU A 214 -1.47 10.58 -7.87
N PHE A 215 -0.17 10.90 -7.89
CA PHE A 215 0.34 12.21 -7.41
C PHE A 215 0.02 13.37 -8.35
N ASP A 216 -0.48 13.14 -9.55
CA ASP A 216 -1.02 14.21 -10.40
C ASP A 216 -2.34 14.74 -9.85
N LEU A 217 -3.08 13.91 -9.12
CA LEU A 217 -4.28 14.34 -8.40
C LEU A 217 -3.95 15.13 -7.14
N ASP A 218 -2.87 14.78 -6.43
CA ASP A 218 -2.42 15.47 -5.22
C ASP A 218 -0.89 15.41 -5.10
N PRO A 219 -0.16 16.41 -5.65
CA PRO A 219 1.29 16.48 -5.59
C PRO A 219 1.82 16.93 -4.22
N THR A 220 0.96 17.31 -3.28
CA THR A 220 1.35 17.91 -2.00
C THR A 220 2.42 17.13 -1.24
N PRO A 221 2.35 15.78 -1.09
CA PRO A 221 3.40 15.04 -0.41
C PRO A 221 4.75 15.13 -1.11
N LEU A 222 4.77 15.10 -2.45
CA LEU A 222 6.01 15.23 -3.22
C LEU A 222 6.64 16.61 -3.00
N LEU A 223 5.85 17.67 -3.17
CA LEU A 223 6.32 19.05 -3.03
C LEU A 223 6.78 19.35 -1.61
N PHE A 224 6.10 18.74 -0.60
CA PHE A 224 6.54 18.84 0.78
C PHE A 224 7.94 18.27 0.99
N HIS A 225 8.20 17.06 0.47
CA HIS A 225 9.48 16.38 0.64
C HIS A 225 10.58 16.86 -0.32
N ALA A 226 10.24 17.63 -1.35
CA ALA A 226 11.21 18.19 -2.29
C ALA A 226 12.07 19.32 -1.70
N ARG A 227 11.60 19.96 -0.61
CA ARG A 227 12.27 21.12 0.01
C ARG A 227 13.51 20.73 0.79
N GLU A 228 14.43 21.70 0.93
CA GLU A 228 15.56 21.60 1.85
C GLU A 228 15.25 22.27 3.21
N ARG A 229 14.36 23.28 3.21
CA ARG A 229 13.99 24.06 4.38
C ARG A 229 12.51 24.43 4.36
N GLY A 230 11.98 24.75 5.55
CA GLY A 230 10.56 25.10 5.72
C GLY A 230 10.15 26.43 5.06
N ASP A 231 11.09 27.37 4.90
CA ASP A 231 10.87 28.70 4.30
C ASP A 231 11.04 28.72 2.77
N GLU A 232 11.36 27.58 2.15
CA GLU A 232 11.41 27.47 0.70
C GLU A 232 10.01 27.43 0.08
N PRO A 233 9.83 28.05 -1.10
CA PRO A 233 8.57 27.95 -1.82
C PRO A 233 8.34 26.54 -2.32
N LEU A 234 7.07 26.14 -2.39
CA LEU A 234 6.66 24.89 -3.04
C LEU A 234 6.64 25.11 -4.55
N LEU A 235 7.59 24.51 -5.25
CA LEU A 235 7.67 24.56 -6.71
C LEU A 235 7.14 23.26 -7.28
N ASP A 236 6.10 23.37 -8.10
CA ASP A 236 5.51 22.22 -8.79
C ASP A 236 6.09 22.07 -10.18
N ASP A 237 7.23 21.41 -10.26
CA ASP A 237 7.90 21.04 -11.50
C ASP A 237 8.35 19.56 -11.45
N PRO A 238 8.68 18.97 -12.61
CA PRO A 238 9.04 17.55 -12.69
C PRO A 238 10.27 17.17 -11.84
N GLU A 239 11.22 18.07 -11.66
CA GLU A 239 12.43 17.79 -10.86
C GLU A 239 12.08 17.76 -9.36
N CYS A 240 11.33 18.76 -8.87
CA CYS A 240 10.82 18.79 -7.50
C CYS A 240 9.94 17.58 -7.20
N ARG A 241 9.05 17.19 -8.11
CA ARG A 241 8.22 15.98 -7.95
C ARG A 241 9.07 14.72 -7.83
N ARG A 242 10.07 14.51 -8.69
CA ARG A 242 10.99 13.37 -8.62
C ARG A 242 11.83 13.37 -7.34
N ARG A 243 12.39 14.51 -6.97
CA ARG A 243 13.16 14.66 -5.72
C ARG A 243 12.30 14.30 -4.51
N GLY A 244 11.09 14.86 -4.46
CA GLY A 244 10.13 14.56 -3.40
C GLY A 244 9.73 13.08 -3.35
N TRP A 245 9.48 12.46 -4.50
CA TRP A 245 9.17 11.04 -4.60
C TRP A 245 10.30 10.16 -4.06
N ARG A 246 11.52 10.38 -4.48
CA ARG A 246 12.69 9.63 -4.04
C ARG A 246 12.88 9.70 -2.52
N ARG A 247 12.71 10.91 -1.92
CA ARG A 247 12.78 11.11 -0.47
C ARG A 247 11.60 10.48 0.28
N LEU A 248 10.41 10.59 -0.28
CA LEU A 248 9.20 9.99 0.28
C LEU A 248 9.34 8.46 0.31
N VAL A 249 9.82 7.84 -0.76
CA VAL A 249 10.06 6.39 -0.82
C VAL A 249 11.08 5.95 0.23
N LEU A 250 12.18 6.67 0.40
CA LEU A 250 13.15 6.38 1.47
C LEU A 250 12.49 6.44 2.85
N PHE A 251 11.71 7.47 3.09
CA PHE A 251 11.03 7.65 4.36
C PHE A 251 10.01 6.53 4.61
N ALA A 252 9.20 6.20 3.62
CA ALA A 252 8.18 5.16 3.74
C ALA A 252 8.77 3.75 3.95
N ASN A 253 9.95 3.47 3.38
CA ASN A 253 10.59 2.16 3.49
C ASN A 253 11.46 2.00 4.74
N TYR A 254 12.12 3.06 5.20
CA TYR A 254 13.06 2.98 6.32
C TYR A 254 12.61 3.75 7.57
N LEU A 255 11.44 4.44 7.53
CA LEU A 255 10.88 5.33 8.54
C LEU A 255 11.77 6.52 8.87
N ARG A 256 13.04 6.31 9.08
CA ARG A 256 14.09 7.32 9.24
C ARG A 256 15.35 6.81 8.56
N PRO A 257 15.53 7.08 7.25
CA PRO A 257 16.73 6.67 6.53
C PRO A 257 17.97 7.37 7.11
N GLU A 258 19.12 6.75 6.99
CA GLU A 258 20.39 7.21 7.58
C GLU A 258 20.74 8.67 7.16
N PRO A 259 20.54 9.14 5.91
CA PRO A 259 20.85 10.53 5.55
C PRO A 259 19.81 11.55 6.03
N LEU A 260 18.80 11.15 6.82
CA LEU A 260 17.76 12.04 7.33
C LEU A 260 18.06 12.50 8.75
N ASP A 261 18.38 13.78 8.90
CA ASP A 261 18.51 14.45 10.20
C ASP A 261 17.24 15.22 10.57
N VAL A 262 17.05 15.40 11.86
CA VAL A 262 16.03 16.30 12.42
C VAL A 262 16.72 17.56 12.89
N PRO A 263 16.50 18.73 12.26
CA PRO A 263 17.09 19.99 12.68
C PRO A 263 16.60 20.40 14.08
N PRO A 264 17.34 21.25 14.81
CA PRO A 264 16.90 21.78 16.10
C PRO A 264 15.54 22.47 15.98
N LEU A 265 14.68 22.30 16.97
CA LEU A 265 13.32 22.87 16.98
C LEU A 265 13.31 24.39 16.74
N MET A 266 14.26 25.12 17.33
CA MET A 266 14.37 26.58 17.14
C MET A 266 14.68 26.98 15.68
N GLU A 267 15.36 26.16 14.93
CA GLU A 267 15.59 26.37 13.50
C GLU A 267 14.30 26.15 12.71
N VAL A 268 13.56 25.08 12.98
CA VAL A 268 12.26 24.81 12.35
C VAL A 268 11.26 25.94 12.64
N LEU A 269 11.20 26.42 13.89
CA LEU A 269 10.32 27.54 14.27
C LEU A 269 10.73 28.85 13.59
N ARG A 270 12.03 29.11 13.39
CA ARG A 270 12.50 30.31 12.68
C ARG A 270 12.00 30.31 11.23
N HIS A 271 12.04 29.17 10.54
CA HIS A 271 11.47 29.04 9.20
C HIS A 271 9.97 29.27 9.19
N ALA A 272 9.24 28.75 10.19
CA ALA A 272 7.81 28.95 10.31
C ALA A 272 7.41 30.44 10.52
N LEU A 273 8.31 31.24 11.05
CA LEU A 273 8.09 32.67 11.27
C LEU A 273 8.49 33.54 10.05
N ALA A 274 9.09 32.94 9.01
CA ALA A 274 9.52 33.67 7.83
C ALA A 274 8.33 34.31 7.08
N PRO A 275 8.54 35.49 6.43
CA PRO A 275 7.52 36.10 5.59
C PRO A 275 7.03 35.15 4.50
N GLY A 276 5.70 35.09 4.31
CA GLY A 276 5.07 34.21 3.32
C GLY A 276 4.83 32.77 3.78
N CYS A 277 5.38 32.31 4.91
CA CYS A 277 5.21 30.95 5.43
C CYS A 277 3.95 30.74 6.28
N ARG A 278 3.15 31.79 6.54
CA ARG A 278 1.97 31.75 7.42
C ARG A 278 0.70 31.26 6.73
N SER A 279 0.79 30.22 5.94
CA SER A 279 -0.36 29.69 5.22
C SER A 279 -0.35 28.15 5.20
N PRO A 280 -1.51 27.50 5.09
CA PRO A 280 -1.58 26.05 4.85
C PRO A 280 -0.85 25.62 3.57
N ARG A 281 -0.80 26.48 2.55
CA ARG A 281 -0.13 26.19 1.27
C ARG A 281 1.38 26.04 1.41
N SER A 282 2.01 26.70 2.39
CA SER A 282 3.42 26.56 2.73
C SER A 282 3.67 25.60 3.90
N HIS A 283 2.64 24.90 4.36
CA HIS A 283 2.66 24.08 5.57
C HIS A 283 3.13 24.86 6.79
N PHE A 284 2.78 26.17 6.86
CA PHE A 284 3.21 27.11 7.90
C PHE A 284 4.73 27.17 8.10
N GLY A 285 5.52 26.92 7.05
CA GLY A 285 6.98 26.85 7.13
C GLY A 285 7.53 25.70 7.97
N LEU A 286 6.68 24.77 8.39
CA LEU A 286 7.09 23.62 9.20
C LEU A 286 7.66 22.52 8.28
N TYR A 287 8.97 22.26 8.42
CA TYR A 287 9.68 21.20 7.72
C TYR A 287 10.78 20.66 8.63
N PRO A 288 10.52 19.60 9.42
CA PRO A 288 11.45 19.10 10.44
C PRO A 288 12.46 18.09 9.87
N PHE A 289 12.89 18.27 8.62
CA PHE A 289 13.78 17.35 7.94
C PHE A 289 14.98 18.09 7.35
N ARG A 290 16.13 17.43 7.39
CA ARG A 290 17.37 17.86 6.73
C ARG A 290 18.00 16.63 6.07
N TRP A 291 18.18 16.69 4.77
CA TRP A 291 18.78 15.61 4.01
C TRP A 291 20.27 15.82 3.85
N ARG A 292 21.08 14.85 4.26
CA ARG A 292 22.53 14.84 4.03
C ARG A 292 22.83 14.24 2.67
N ALA A 293 24.03 14.52 2.11
CA ALA A 293 24.50 13.89 0.89
C ALA A 293 24.46 12.35 0.99
N GLY A 294 24.21 11.69 -0.14
CA GLY A 294 24.11 10.23 -0.21
C GLY A 294 22.70 9.67 -0.16
N TRP A 295 21.67 10.49 0.06
CA TRP A 295 20.30 10.05 0.02
C TRP A 295 19.86 9.56 -1.38
N GLU A 296 20.43 10.15 -2.44
CA GLU A 296 20.14 9.78 -3.83
C GLU A 296 20.51 8.32 -4.11
N GLN A 297 21.71 7.90 -3.71
CA GLN A 297 22.17 6.52 -3.90
C GLN A 297 21.31 5.52 -3.13
N GLN A 298 20.87 5.89 -1.93
CA GLN A 298 19.94 5.04 -1.16
C GLN A 298 18.56 4.94 -1.84
N ALA A 299 18.07 6.02 -2.43
CA ALA A 299 16.83 6.00 -3.19
C ALA A 299 16.95 5.11 -4.43
N ASP A 300 18.06 5.28 -5.19
CA ASP A 300 18.31 4.46 -6.38
C ASP A 300 18.41 2.97 -6.06
N ALA A 301 18.93 2.60 -4.89
CA ALA A 301 18.96 1.21 -4.45
C ALA A 301 17.56 0.61 -4.14
N LEU A 302 16.55 1.45 -3.87
CA LEU A 302 15.16 1.01 -3.67
C LEU A 302 14.36 0.92 -4.97
N MET A 303 14.74 1.69 -5.97
CA MET A 303 14.01 1.84 -7.22
C MET A 303 14.58 0.96 -8.30
N ALA A 304 13.73 0.42 -9.15
CA ALA A 304 14.13 -0.41 -10.27
C ALA A 304 13.42 0.03 -11.55
N ALA A 305 14.20 0.44 -12.55
CA ALA A 305 13.66 0.83 -13.86
C ALA A 305 12.96 -0.31 -14.58
N ASP A 306 13.38 -1.56 -14.31
CA ASP A 306 12.76 -2.79 -14.83
C ASP A 306 11.59 -3.27 -13.96
N LEU A 307 11.21 -2.50 -12.96
CA LEU A 307 10.14 -2.82 -12.00
C LEU A 307 10.31 -4.19 -11.31
N SER A 308 11.55 -4.59 -11.05
CA SER A 308 11.83 -5.82 -10.32
C SER A 308 11.15 -5.81 -8.96
N PRO A 309 10.29 -6.80 -8.64
CA PRO A 309 9.66 -6.89 -7.34
C PRO A 309 10.71 -7.17 -6.26
N ARG A 310 10.47 -6.60 -5.09
CA ARG A 310 11.29 -6.76 -3.91
C ARG A 310 10.43 -6.91 -2.66
N VAL A 311 10.99 -7.44 -1.61
CA VAL A 311 10.34 -7.44 -0.29
C VAL A 311 10.27 -6.02 0.24
N ALA A 312 9.12 -5.64 0.81
CA ALA A 312 8.97 -4.35 1.46
C ALA A 312 9.95 -4.20 2.63
N ALA A 313 10.76 -3.12 2.64
CA ALA A 313 11.88 -2.97 3.56
C ALA A 313 11.47 -3.03 5.05
N VAL A 314 10.32 -2.43 5.40
CA VAL A 314 9.80 -2.50 6.78
C VAL A 314 9.52 -3.95 7.18
N LEU A 315 8.91 -4.75 6.31
CA LEU A 315 8.62 -6.17 6.58
C LEU A 315 9.91 -7.01 6.56
N GLU A 316 10.83 -6.69 5.66
CA GLU A 316 12.14 -7.35 5.60
C GLU A 316 12.90 -7.22 6.91
N ARG A 317 12.75 -6.09 7.64
CA ARG A 317 13.43 -5.90 8.93
C ARG A 317 12.61 -6.34 10.13
N LEU A 318 11.32 -6.01 10.18
CA LEU A 318 10.52 -6.19 11.40
C LEU A 318 9.75 -7.51 11.46
N VAL A 319 9.53 -8.17 10.31
CA VAL A 319 8.71 -9.38 10.22
C VAL A 319 9.54 -10.61 9.81
N PHE A 320 10.13 -10.55 8.64
CA PHE A 320 10.70 -11.72 7.98
C PHE A 320 12.02 -12.26 8.55
N PRO A 321 12.88 -11.53 9.27
CA PRO A 321 14.06 -12.13 9.90
C PRO A 321 13.73 -13.29 10.85
N ARG A 322 12.52 -13.28 11.42
CA ARG A 322 12.00 -14.33 12.31
C ARG A 322 11.43 -15.53 11.56
N GLN A 323 11.07 -15.34 10.30
CA GLN A 323 10.30 -16.28 9.49
C GLN A 323 10.81 -16.35 8.04
N ARG A 324 12.12 -16.23 7.87
CA ARG A 324 12.78 -16.23 6.56
C ARG A 324 12.39 -17.42 5.69
N HIS A 325 12.47 -18.63 6.27
CA HIS A 325 12.13 -19.85 5.53
C HIS A 325 10.68 -19.88 5.05
N ALA A 326 9.76 -19.31 5.85
CA ALA A 326 8.35 -19.24 5.45
C ALA A 326 8.15 -18.34 4.23
N LEU A 327 8.83 -17.17 4.17
CA LEU A 327 8.78 -16.28 3.01
C LEU A 327 9.39 -16.93 1.76
N VAL A 328 10.58 -17.53 1.88
CA VAL A 328 11.25 -18.20 0.76
C VAL A 328 10.41 -19.36 0.22
N ALA A 329 9.88 -20.20 1.11
CA ALA A 329 8.99 -21.29 0.73
C ALA A 329 7.72 -20.79 0.03
N TRP A 330 7.11 -19.71 0.54
CA TRP A 330 5.94 -19.10 -0.05
C TRP A 330 6.19 -18.55 -1.45
N LEU A 331 7.32 -17.86 -1.69
CA LEU A 331 7.71 -17.40 -3.03
C LEU A 331 7.86 -18.54 -4.03
N ARG A 332 8.47 -19.66 -3.60
CA ARG A 332 8.58 -20.87 -4.44
C ARG A 332 7.22 -21.52 -4.71
N GLN A 333 6.33 -21.52 -3.72
CA GLN A 333 4.95 -21.98 -3.90
C GLN A 333 4.18 -21.08 -4.88
N LEU A 334 4.29 -19.75 -4.77
CA LEU A 334 3.70 -18.83 -5.73
C LEU A 334 4.21 -19.10 -7.15
N ALA A 335 5.51 -19.32 -7.30
CA ALA A 335 6.12 -19.64 -8.60
C ALA A 335 5.59 -20.95 -9.22
N ALA A 336 5.07 -21.84 -8.40
CA ALA A 336 4.52 -23.14 -8.80
C ALA A 336 3.01 -23.14 -9.06
N LEU A 337 2.29 -22.07 -8.76
CA LEU A 337 0.81 -22.02 -8.89
C LEU A 337 0.32 -22.14 -10.33
N GLY A 338 1.10 -21.66 -11.31
CA GLY A 338 0.70 -21.67 -12.72
C GLY A 338 1.42 -20.63 -13.57
N GLU A 339 0.82 -20.25 -14.69
CA GLU A 339 1.39 -19.23 -15.56
C GLU A 339 1.20 -17.84 -14.92
N LEU A 340 2.29 -17.24 -14.49
CA LEU A 340 2.33 -15.88 -13.95
C LEU A 340 2.71 -14.88 -15.04
N ARG A 341 1.96 -13.80 -15.16
CA ARG A 341 2.18 -12.72 -16.14
C ARG A 341 2.30 -11.37 -15.47
N TRP A 342 1.42 -11.10 -14.49
CA TRP A 342 1.31 -9.80 -13.84
C TRP A 342 1.30 -9.94 -12.32
N LEU A 343 1.99 -9.02 -11.66
CA LEU A 343 1.92 -8.78 -10.21
C LEU A 343 1.21 -7.45 -9.98
N VAL A 344 0.21 -7.44 -9.10
CA VAL A 344 -0.52 -6.24 -8.68
C VAL A 344 -0.48 -6.14 -7.18
N PRO A 345 0.56 -5.48 -6.61
CA PRO A 345 0.63 -5.21 -5.19
C PRO A 345 -0.31 -4.07 -4.79
N ALA A 346 -0.69 -3.99 -3.51
CA ALA A 346 -1.52 -2.89 -3.02
C ALA A 346 -0.75 -1.57 -2.90
N HIS A 347 0.58 -1.60 -2.98
CA HIS A 347 1.43 -0.42 -2.86
C HIS A 347 2.31 -0.22 -4.09
N TYR A 348 2.69 1.03 -4.37
CA TYR A 348 3.58 1.46 -5.44
C TYR A 348 3.11 1.06 -6.84
N GLU A 349 3.99 0.54 -7.71
CA GLU A 349 3.69 0.34 -9.12
C GLU A 349 2.85 -0.91 -9.37
N ALA A 350 1.92 -0.83 -10.35
CA ALA A 350 1.14 -1.94 -10.89
C ALA A 350 0.51 -1.57 -12.25
N PRO A 351 0.27 -2.55 -13.14
CA PRO A 351 0.70 -3.95 -13.04
C PRO A 351 2.21 -4.08 -13.33
N VAL A 352 2.85 -5.06 -12.71
CA VAL A 352 4.28 -5.34 -12.88
C VAL A 352 4.45 -6.68 -13.59
N PRO A 353 5.27 -6.79 -14.63
CA PRO A 353 5.57 -8.08 -15.27
C PRO A 353 6.22 -9.04 -14.28
N ILE A 354 5.67 -10.24 -14.14
CA ILE A 354 6.19 -11.29 -13.27
C ILE A 354 6.23 -12.64 -13.98
N SER A 355 7.13 -13.51 -13.56
CA SER A 355 7.19 -14.90 -14.00
C SER A 355 7.61 -15.81 -12.84
N SER A 356 7.33 -17.12 -12.97
CA SER A 356 7.79 -18.13 -12.02
C SER A 356 9.31 -18.08 -11.82
N HIS A 357 10.07 -17.91 -12.91
CA HIS A 357 11.53 -17.77 -12.86
C HIS A 357 11.97 -16.55 -12.02
N ARG A 358 11.27 -15.41 -12.15
CA ARG A 358 11.61 -14.20 -11.41
C ARG A 358 11.33 -14.35 -9.91
N LEU A 359 10.25 -15.04 -9.52
CA LEU A 359 9.96 -15.37 -8.12
C LEU A 359 10.95 -16.37 -7.54
N CYS A 360 11.35 -17.40 -8.30
CA CYS A 360 12.39 -18.34 -7.86
C CYS A 360 13.72 -17.63 -7.64
N ARG A 361 14.16 -16.77 -8.57
CA ARG A 361 15.37 -15.97 -8.38
C ARG A 361 15.31 -15.10 -7.13
N LEU A 362 14.18 -14.42 -6.89
CA LEU A 362 14.01 -13.62 -5.67
C LEU A 362 14.10 -14.51 -4.41
N ALA A 363 13.52 -15.70 -4.44
CA ALA A 363 13.61 -16.66 -3.34
C ALA A 363 15.06 -17.09 -3.08
N ASP A 364 15.83 -17.39 -4.13
CA ASP A 364 17.24 -17.81 -4.05
C ASP A 364 18.11 -16.65 -3.51
N GLU A 365 17.95 -15.44 -4.03
CA GLU A 365 18.62 -14.23 -3.54
C GLU A 365 18.32 -13.98 -2.06
N LEU A 366 17.07 -14.17 -1.63
CA LEU A 366 16.66 -14.02 -0.24
C LEU A 366 17.22 -15.16 0.65
N GLU A 367 17.48 -16.34 0.13
CA GLU A 367 18.06 -17.44 0.87
C GLU A 367 19.56 -17.26 1.09
N GLU A 368 20.27 -16.67 0.13
CA GLU A 368 21.73 -16.54 0.15
C GLU A 368 22.23 -15.27 0.87
N ARG A 369 21.50 -14.16 0.76
CA ARG A 369 21.96 -12.87 1.28
C ARG A 369 21.81 -12.71 2.80
N ALA A 370 22.60 -11.82 3.40
CA ALA A 370 22.34 -11.32 4.75
C ALA A 370 21.04 -10.50 4.79
N TRP A 371 20.19 -10.77 5.78
CA TRP A 371 18.92 -10.10 5.94
C TRP A 371 19.05 -8.84 6.78
N ALA A 372 18.57 -7.70 6.24
CA ALA A 372 18.48 -6.42 6.89
C ALA A 372 19.71 -6.13 7.76
N PRO A 373 20.89 -5.99 7.16
CA PRO A 373 22.13 -5.79 7.90
C PRO A 373 22.01 -4.58 8.82
N ASP A 374 22.70 -4.61 9.95
CA ASP A 374 22.76 -3.46 10.85
C ASP A 374 23.52 -2.30 10.18
N GLY A 375 23.06 -1.07 10.44
CA GLY A 375 23.66 0.15 9.90
C GLY A 375 23.08 0.64 8.58
N GLY A 376 23.63 1.75 8.06
CA GLY A 376 23.13 2.41 6.85
C GLY A 376 21.62 2.72 6.92
N PRO A 377 20.85 2.49 5.85
CA PRO A 377 19.43 2.83 5.82
C PRO A 377 18.59 2.03 6.85
N TRP A 378 19.12 0.90 7.35
CA TRP A 378 18.42 0.01 8.28
C TRP A 378 18.57 0.41 9.76
N GLU A 379 19.46 1.35 10.09
CA GLU A 379 19.82 1.66 11.48
C GLU A 379 18.60 1.98 12.37
N PHE A 380 17.67 2.76 11.87
CA PHE A 380 16.47 3.12 12.64
C PHE A 380 15.54 1.92 12.87
N LEU A 381 15.26 1.15 11.81
CA LEU A 381 14.45 -0.07 11.92
C LEU A 381 15.11 -1.11 12.79
N SER A 382 16.45 -1.26 12.72
CA SER A 382 17.23 -2.15 13.60
C SER A 382 17.12 -1.76 15.06
N ARG A 383 17.13 -0.45 15.35
CA ARG A 383 16.95 0.06 16.71
C ARG A 383 15.54 -0.21 17.24
N ILE A 384 14.52 0.00 16.41
CA ILE A 384 13.13 -0.35 16.77
C ILE A 384 13.03 -1.84 17.06
N ASP A 385 13.56 -2.67 16.19
CA ASP A 385 13.53 -4.13 16.33
C ASP A 385 14.19 -4.60 17.62
N ARG A 386 15.41 -4.12 17.91
CA ARG A 386 16.10 -4.41 19.16
C ARG A 386 15.29 -3.98 20.39
N ALA A 387 14.74 -2.77 20.38
CA ALA A 387 13.91 -2.30 21.48
C ALA A 387 12.66 -3.17 21.72
N LEU A 388 12.01 -3.63 20.66
CA LEU A 388 10.86 -4.54 20.76
C LEU A 388 11.25 -5.92 21.31
N VAL A 389 12.43 -6.42 20.94
CA VAL A 389 12.98 -7.67 21.49
C VAL A 389 13.35 -7.51 22.95
N ASP A 390 14.05 -6.44 23.31
CA ASP A 390 14.49 -6.16 24.70
C ASP A 390 13.30 -5.99 25.66
N LEU A 391 12.20 -5.42 25.17
CA LEU A 391 10.93 -5.29 25.91
C LEU A 391 10.12 -6.61 25.96
N GLY A 392 10.58 -7.67 25.33
CA GLY A 392 9.87 -8.95 25.26
C GLY A 392 8.57 -8.89 24.43
N VAL A 393 8.43 -7.87 23.59
CA VAL A 393 7.24 -7.61 22.78
C VAL A 393 7.20 -8.50 21.53
N VAL A 394 8.37 -8.76 20.95
CA VAL A 394 8.56 -9.67 19.82
C VAL A 394 9.71 -10.65 20.11
N PRO A 395 9.67 -11.87 19.56
CA PRO A 395 10.79 -12.80 19.68
C PRO A 395 12.00 -12.29 18.89
N GLY A 396 13.22 -12.66 19.31
CA GLY A 396 14.43 -12.40 18.54
C GLY A 396 14.41 -13.04 17.14
N PRO A 397 15.24 -12.54 16.20
CA PRO A 397 15.47 -13.21 14.91
C PRO A 397 15.95 -14.66 15.12
N ARG A 398 15.53 -15.58 14.23
CA ARG A 398 15.93 -17.00 14.26
C ARG A 398 16.84 -17.34 13.09
#